data_e4432691d0be4260641d68340b6581de
#
_entry.id   e4432691d0be4260641d68340b6581de
#
_cell.length_a   1.000
_cell.length_b   1.000
_cell.length_c   1.000
_cell.angle_alpha   90.00
_cell.angle_beta   90.00
_cell.angle_gamma   90.00
#
_symmetry.space_group_name_H-M   'P 1'
#
loop_
_entity.id
_entity.type
_entity.pdbx_description
1 polymer ?
#
loop_
_entity_poly.entity_id
_entity_poly.type
_entity_poly.pdbx_seq_one_letter_code
_entity_poly.pdbx_strand_id
1 'polypeptide(L)'
;MNKLPLFAMAAAAAGLVPAMAVAAPNKPAAKLSMAQARAIALSKAPGKVADAEYEKEGGGWRYSFDIRQGARIHEIGVDANTGRIVEDKFEGLNAKD
;
A
#
# COMPACT_ATOMS: atom_id res chain seq x y z
N MET A 1 -11.54 -23.60 -38.61
CA MET A 1 -11.30 -23.36 -38.14
C MET A 1 -10.68 -22.57 -37.47
N ASN A 2 -10.55 -22.60 -37.42
CA ASN A 2 -10.10 -22.12 -36.71
C ASN A 2 -9.38 -21.30 -36.21
N LYS A 3 -9.54 -21.17 -36.12
CA LYS A 3 -9.05 -20.66 -35.67
C LYS A 3 -8.57 -19.84 -35.07
N LEU A 4 -8.75 -19.82 -34.91
CA LEU A 4 -8.46 -19.27 -34.22
C LEU A 4 -7.85 -18.51 -33.69
N PRO A 5 -7.96 -18.64 -33.68
CA PRO A 5 -7.47 -18.04 -33.07
C PRO A 5 -6.83 -17.21 -32.55
N LEU A 6 -7.03 -17.32 -32.44
CA LEU A 6 -6.59 -16.82 -31.85
C LEU A 6 -5.99 -15.95 -31.41
N PHE A 7 -6.14 -15.91 -31.40
CA PHE A 7 -5.67 -15.29 -30.87
C PHE A 7 -5.26 -14.54 -30.28
N ALA A 8 -5.65 -14.84 -30.33
CA ALA A 8 -5.39 -14.40 -29.62
C ALA A 8 -4.76 -13.78 -29.17
N MET A 9 -4.86 -13.77 -29.30
CA MET A 9 -4.39 -13.37 -28.72
C MET A 9 -3.81 -12.68 -28.25
N ALA A 10 -4.01 -12.84 -28.32
CA ALA A 10 -3.57 -12.42 -27.71
C ALA A 10 -3.04 -11.63 -27.27
N ALA A 11 -3.36 -11.66 -27.41
CA ALA A 11 -3.00 -11.17 -26.88
C ALA A 11 -2.56 -10.46 -26.34
N ALA A 12 -2.90 -10.61 -26.35
CA ALA A 12 -2.61 -10.25 -25.67
C ALA A 12 -2.03 -9.62 -25.19
N ALA A 13 -2.24 -9.75 -25.30
CA ALA A 13 -1.78 -9.45 -24.68
C ALA A 13 -1.18 -8.68 -24.31
N ALA A 14 -1.43 -8.65 -24.49
CA ALA A 14 -0.93 -8.22 -24.01
C ALA A 14 -0.52 -7.40 -23.55
N GLY A 15 -0.76 -7.29 -23.50
CA GLY A 15 -0.46 -6.91 -22.85
C GLY A 15 -0.16 -6.09 -22.49
N LEU A 16 -0.54 -6.12 -22.35
CA LEU A 16 -0.25 -5.56 -21.86
C LEU A 16 0.30 -4.92 -21.28
N VAL A 17 -0.09 -5.26 -21.01
CA VAL A 17 0.47 -4.95 -20.44
C VAL A 17 1.14 -3.87 -20.26
N PRO A 18 1.27 -3.70 -20.50
CA PRO A 18 2.16 -2.76 -20.45
C PRO A 18 1.85 -1.60 -19.82
N ALA A 19 1.34 -1.43 -20.03
CA ALA A 19 1.15 -0.44 -19.65
C ALA A 19 1.26 -0.14 -18.44
N MET A 20 0.97 -0.44 -18.03
CA MET A 20 0.94 -0.31 -16.98
C MET A 20 1.94 0.22 -16.34
N ALA A 21 2.64 -0.16 -16.51
CA ALA A 21 3.71 0.11 -15.79
C ALA A 21 4.05 1.48 -15.67
N VAL A 22 3.65 2.23 -16.42
CA VAL A 22 4.05 3.52 -16.33
C VAL A 22 3.37 4.32 -15.37
N ALA A 23 2.61 3.72 -14.56
CA ALA A 23 1.89 4.48 -13.61
C ALA A 23 2.76 5.08 -12.59
N ALA A 24 2.41 6.01 -11.85
CA ALA A 24 3.07 6.54 -10.70
C ALA A 24 4.51 6.94 -10.91
N PRO A 25 4.80 7.69 -11.92
CA PRO A 25 6.17 8.09 -12.13
C PRO A 25 6.67 9.09 -11.11
N ASN A 26 5.79 9.70 -10.34
CA ASN A 26 6.23 10.70 -9.39
C ASN A 26 6.65 10.17 -8.05
N LYS A 27 6.43 8.90 -7.80
CA LYS A 27 6.76 8.35 -6.50
C LYS A 27 8.07 7.59 -6.59
N PRO A 28 9.03 7.91 -5.75
CA PRO A 28 10.29 7.19 -5.79
C PRO A 28 10.11 5.76 -5.34
N ALA A 29 11.00 4.91 -5.76
CA ALA A 29 10.99 3.55 -5.30
C ALA A 29 11.44 3.53 -3.85
N ALA A 30 10.75 2.80 -3.01
CA ALA A 30 11.10 2.67 -1.61
C ALA A 30 12.00 1.47 -1.41
N LYS A 31 12.81 1.49 -0.36
CA LYS A 31 13.64 0.33 -0.06
C LYS A 31 12.82 -0.82 0.47
N LEU A 32 11.76 -0.51 1.23
CA LEU A 32 10.86 -1.54 1.70
C LEU A 32 9.65 -1.62 0.79
N SER A 33 9.14 -2.81 0.60
CA SER A 33 7.89 -2.97 -0.13
C SER A 33 6.72 -2.68 0.79
N MET A 34 5.55 -2.48 0.20
CA MET A 34 4.33 -2.32 0.98
C MET A 34 4.10 -3.54 1.87
N ALA A 35 4.40 -4.72 1.37
CA ALA A 35 4.20 -5.94 2.15
C ALA A 35 5.14 -5.99 3.36
N GLN A 36 6.38 -5.57 3.17
CA GLN A 36 7.31 -5.54 4.28
C GLN A 36 6.90 -4.52 5.33
N ALA A 37 6.47 -3.35 4.88
CA ALA A 37 6.03 -2.31 5.79
C ALA A 37 4.76 -2.73 6.52
N ARG A 38 3.87 -3.44 5.82
CA ARG A 38 2.65 -3.93 6.46
C ARG A 38 2.97 -4.91 7.59
N ALA A 39 3.93 -5.78 7.37
CA ALA A 39 4.31 -6.73 8.41
C ALA A 39 4.83 -5.99 9.64
N ILE A 40 5.60 -4.93 9.42
CA ILE A 40 6.10 -4.13 10.53
C ILE A 40 4.94 -3.46 11.25
N ALA A 41 4.02 -2.86 10.50
CA ALA A 41 2.89 -2.17 11.10
C ALA A 41 2.01 -3.15 11.90
N LEU A 42 1.77 -4.33 11.36
CA LEU A 42 0.93 -5.30 12.05
C LEU A 42 1.59 -5.90 13.28
N SER A 43 2.91 -5.94 13.31
CA SER A 43 3.57 -6.41 14.52
C SER A 43 3.46 -5.36 15.63
N LYS A 44 3.34 -4.09 15.26
CA LYS A 44 3.16 -3.03 16.22
C LYS A 44 1.70 -2.92 16.65
N ALA A 45 0.78 -3.10 15.72
CA ALA A 45 -0.64 -2.94 15.97
C ALA A 45 -1.40 -4.07 15.29
N PRO A 46 -1.53 -5.21 15.95
CA PRO A 46 -2.23 -6.34 15.34
C PRO A 46 -3.68 -6.01 15.06
N GLY A 47 -4.17 -6.41 13.90
CA GLY A 47 -5.54 -6.12 13.54
C GLY A 47 -5.74 -6.32 12.04
N LYS A 48 -6.74 -5.63 11.52
CA LYS A 48 -7.09 -5.76 10.13
C LYS A 48 -6.77 -4.46 9.40
N VAL A 49 -5.98 -4.54 8.36
CA VAL A 49 -5.62 -3.35 7.60
C VAL A 49 -6.84 -2.88 6.82
N ALA A 50 -7.31 -1.70 7.14
CA ALA A 50 -8.47 -1.12 6.47
C ALA A 50 -8.04 -0.20 5.34
N ASP A 51 -6.84 0.35 5.42
CA ASP A 51 -6.34 1.24 4.38
C ASP A 51 -4.83 1.25 4.44
N ALA A 52 -4.18 1.42 3.29
CA ALA A 52 -2.74 1.46 3.21
C ALA A 52 -2.34 2.38 2.07
N GLU A 53 -1.41 3.27 2.33
CA GLU A 53 -0.96 4.24 1.34
C GLU A 53 0.53 4.46 1.40
N TYR A 54 1.13 4.70 0.25
CA TYR A 54 2.51 5.13 0.16
C TYR A 54 2.47 6.63 -0.12
N GLU A 55 2.96 7.43 0.80
CA GLU A 55 2.79 8.87 0.70
C GLU A 55 3.96 9.63 1.30
N LYS A 56 4.07 10.88 0.95
CA LYS A 56 5.10 11.74 1.52
C LYS A 56 4.47 12.59 2.60
N GLU A 57 5.07 12.55 3.76
CA GLU A 57 4.56 13.34 4.86
C GLU A 57 5.69 13.65 5.82
N GLY A 58 5.70 14.86 6.34
CA GLY A 58 6.73 15.21 7.28
C GLY A 58 8.12 15.19 6.69
N GLY A 59 8.23 15.41 5.39
CA GLY A 59 9.51 15.46 4.75
C GLY A 59 10.06 14.12 4.29
N GLY A 60 9.37 13.05 4.52
CA GLY A 60 9.86 11.73 4.12
C GLY A 60 8.76 10.89 3.52
N TRP A 61 9.15 9.82 2.88
CA TRP A 61 8.19 8.88 2.31
C TRP A 61 7.91 7.78 3.31
N ARG A 62 6.65 7.42 3.42
CA ARG A 62 6.20 6.43 4.38
C ARG A 62 5.08 5.60 3.81
N TYR A 63 4.88 4.43 4.43
CA TYR A 63 3.66 3.66 4.22
C TYR A 63 2.78 3.92 5.43
N SER A 64 1.56 4.36 5.18
CA SER A 64 0.61 4.68 6.26
C SER A 64 -0.48 3.63 6.25
N PHE A 65 -0.78 3.10 7.41
CA PHE A 65 -1.78 2.04 7.55
C PHE A 65 -2.83 2.42 8.57
N ASP A 66 -4.08 2.23 8.20
CA ASP A 66 -5.17 2.32 9.17
C ASP A 66 -5.50 0.88 9.54
N ILE A 67 -5.29 0.54 10.78
CA ILE A 67 -5.48 -0.83 11.25
C ILE A 67 -6.66 -0.88 12.19
N ARG A 68 -7.66 -1.67 11.82
CA ARG A 68 -8.84 -1.78 12.65
C ARG A 68 -8.57 -2.75 13.78
N GLN A 69 -8.83 -2.28 14.98
CA GLN A 69 -8.69 -3.08 16.19
C GLN A 69 -10.01 -2.94 16.96
N GLY A 70 -10.93 -3.85 16.69
CA GLY A 70 -12.27 -3.73 17.26
C GLY A 70 -12.96 -2.51 16.70
N ALA A 71 -13.39 -1.62 17.55
CA ALA A 71 -14.08 -0.41 17.13
C ALA A 71 -13.12 0.75 16.90
N ARG A 72 -11.83 0.53 17.05
CA ARG A 72 -10.88 1.61 16.94
C ARG A 72 -10.03 1.47 15.68
N ILE A 73 -9.50 2.59 15.22
CA ILE A 73 -8.55 2.61 14.12
C ILE A 73 -7.21 3.05 14.67
N HIS A 74 -6.21 2.21 14.50
CA HIS A 74 -4.85 2.49 14.93
C HIS A 74 -4.08 2.91 13.67
N GLU A 75 -3.58 4.14 13.67
CA GLU A 75 -2.85 4.66 12.51
C GLU A 75 -1.37 4.46 12.73
N ILE A 76 -0.74 3.70 11.85
CA ILE A 76 0.69 3.41 11.94
C ILE A 76 1.36 3.90 10.68
N GLY A 77 2.42 4.69 10.83
CA GLY A 77 3.24 5.11 9.71
C GLY A 77 4.60 4.44 9.80
N VAL A 78 5.05 3.86 8.70
CA VAL A 78 6.32 3.15 8.63
C VAL A 78 7.20 3.85 7.60
N ASP A 79 8.39 4.29 8.03
CA ASP A 79 9.31 4.92 7.10
C ASP A 79 9.63 3.95 5.98
N ALA A 80 9.49 4.41 4.75
CA ALA A 80 9.56 3.53 3.60
C ALA A 80 10.97 3.04 3.30
N ASN A 81 11.97 3.65 3.88
CA ASN A 81 13.34 3.26 3.63
C ASN A 81 14.01 2.59 4.80
N THR A 82 13.60 2.92 6.02
CA THR A 82 14.25 2.37 7.20
C THR A 82 13.39 1.37 7.95
N GLY A 83 12.07 1.43 7.77
CA GLY A 83 11.17 0.56 8.51
C GLY A 83 10.85 1.07 9.90
N ARG A 84 11.30 2.27 10.24
CA ARG A 84 11.00 2.80 11.56
C ARG A 84 9.55 3.23 11.64
N ILE A 85 8.96 3.07 12.81
CA ILE A 85 7.61 3.56 13.05
C ILE A 85 7.71 5.06 13.24
N VAL A 86 7.07 5.82 12.38
CA VAL A 86 7.11 7.27 12.43
C VAL A 86 5.78 7.88 12.82
N GLU A 87 4.74 7.07 12.91
CA GLU A 87 3.47 7.54 13.40
C GLU A 87 2.78 6.38 14.08
N ASP A 88 2.17 6.65 15.25
CA ASP A 88 1.54 5.61 16.04
C ASP A 88 0.50 6.28 16.90
N LYS A 89 -0.74 6.28 16.44
CA LYS A 89 -1.80 6.95 17.18
C LYS A 89 -3.13 6.33 16.85
N PHE A 90 -4.11 6.57 17.69
CA PHE A 90 -5.46 6.11 17.42
C PHE A 90 -6.26 7.26 16.83
N GLU A 91 -7.12 6.92 15.86
CA GLU A 91 -8.00 7.89 15.30
C GLU A 91 -9.09 8.16 16.32
N GLY A 92 -9.50 9.37 16.41
CA GLY A 92 -10.50 9.72 17.41
C GLY A 92 -11.85 9.26 16.99
N LEU A 93 -12.27 8.21 17.59
CA LEU A 93 -13.50 7.68 17.25
C LEU A 93 -14.59 8.48 17.68
N ASN A 94 -14.33 9.11 18.67
CA ASN A 94 -15.32 9.75 19.16
C ASN A 94 -15.25 11.06 18.88
N ALA A 95 -14.62 11.15 18.24
CA ALA A 95 -14.36 12.31 17.92
C ALA A 95 -15.30 13.21 17.72
N LYS A 96 -15.44 12.97 18.06
CA LYS A 96 -15.89 13.37 17.94
C LYS A 96 -16.19 13.57 18.10
N ASP A 97 -16.15 13.50 18.34
CA ASP A 97 -16.23 13.37 18.60
C ASP A 97 -16.27 13.70 18.77
#